data_7fce0901c65ff94da6b4e1e0580e8d08
#
_entry.id   7fce0901c65ff94da6b4e1e0580e8d08
#
_cell.length_a   1.000
_cell.length_b   1.000
_cell.length_c   1.000
_cell.angle_alpha   90.00
_cell.angle_beta   90.00
_cell.angle_gamma   90.00
#
_symmetry.space_group_name_H-M   'P 1'
#
loop_
_entity.id
_entity.type
_entity.pdbx_description
1 polymer ?
#
loop_
_entity_poly.entity_id
_entity_poly.type
_entity_poly.pdbx_seq_one_letter_code
_entity_poly.pdbx_strand_id
1 'polypeptide(L)'
;MKRLIILSVLLFNLYSSYSQQKESPLVNSFHEHIKLKNESNIHLDWISLGPVLNSARVESIQVDEKNPGTMYVAFGSGNLWKTVNNGITWKPIFENQPSLGIGDIALAPSNSDIIYVGTGESLKKARNFTMPGTGMYSSTNGGDTWEHIGLEDSWHIGEISVHPTNPDIVLVSVLGHFWSKNVNRGIYKTEDGGKSWKHVLYIDENTGSNDIVISNSNPEVIYASMWENNPGISGLNSGIYKSSDGGDNWEKLINGLPYGKKMGRIGLAVSYSNPNKVYALIDNLSKNRSEAAEVYKTIDGGKLWKRTHED
;
A
#
# COMPACT_ATOMS: atom_id res chain seq x y z
N MET A 1 -48.32 -0.06 -20.32
CA MET A 1 -47.58 -1.15 -19.63
C MET A 1 -46.42 -1.74 -20.44
N LYS A 2 -46.55 -2.08 -21.74
CA LYS A 2 -45.42 -2.65 -22.52
C LYS A 2 -44.20 -1.75 -22.71
N ARG A 3 -44.32 -0.41 -22.71
CA ARG A 3 -43.17 0.53 -22.83
C ARG A 3 -42.35 0.69 -21.55
N LEU A 4 -42.94 0.49 -20.37
CA LEU A 4 -42.23 0.55 -19.09
C LEU A 4 -41.36 -0.69 -18.85
N ILE A 5 -41.81 -1.86 -19.34
CA ILE A 5 -41.06 -3.12 -19.18
C ILE A 5 -39.79 -3.13 -20.07
N ILE A 6 -39.85 -2.52 -21.26
CA ILE A 6 -38.68 -2.42 -22.17
C ILE A 6 -37.62 -1.47 -21.59
N LEU A 7 -38.03 -0.40 -20.90
CA LEU A 7 -37.08 0.55 -20.28
C LEU A 7 -36.39 -0.08 -19.05
N SER A 8 -37.09 -0.90 -18.26
CA SER A 8 -36.49 -1.59 -17.12
C SER A 8 -35.51 -2.69 -17.54
N VAL A 9 -35.78 -3.40 -18.63
CA VAL A 9 -34.87 -4.43 -19.18
C VAL A 9 -33.60 -3.77 -19.81
N LEU A 10 -33.74 -2.60 -20.44
CA LEU A 10 -32.61 -1.82 -20.95
C LEU A 10 -31.76 -1.23 -19.83
N LEU A 11 -32.36 -0.77 -18.74
CA LEU A 11 -31.62 -0.31 -17.56
C LEU A 11 -30.91 -1.45 -16.83
N PHE A 12 -31.51 -2.65 -16.75
CA PHE A 12 -30.88 -3.82 -16.17
C PHE A 12 -29.68 -4.32 -16.99
N ASN A 13 -29.73 -4.22 -18.34
CA ASN A 13 -28.60 -4.55 -19.21
C ASN A 13 -27.50 -3.49 -19.21
N LEU A 14 -27.78 -2.24 -18.82
CA LEU A 14 -26.77 -1.20 -18.63
C LEU A 14 -26.02 -1.32 -17.30
N TYR A 15 -26.62 -1.97 -16.28
CA TYR A 15 -25.96 -2.27 -15.00
C TYR A 15 -25.13 -3.56 -15.02
N SER A 16 -25.31 -4.45 -15.99
CA SER A 16 -24.52 -5.69 -16.11
C SER A 16 -23.27 -5.56 -17.00
N SER A 17 -23.00 -4.39 -17.55
CA SER A 17 -21.73 -4.07 -18.19
C SER A 17 -20.75 -3.43 -17.20
N TYR A 18 -20.69 -3.89 -15.94
CA TYR A 18 -19.47 -3.80 -15.18
C TYR A 18 -18.45 -4.63 -15.97
N SER A 19 -17.52 -3.94 -16.62
CA SER A 19 -16.42 -4.56 -17.33
C SER A 19 -15.82 -5.64 -16.41
N GLN A 20 -15.85 -6.88 -16.82
CA GLN A 20 -14.90 -7.85 -16.28
C GLN A 20 -13.53 -7.18 -16.47
N GLN A 21 -12.98 -6.69 -15.37
CA GLN A 21 -11.65 -6.12 -15.38
C GLN A 21 -10.75 -7.23 -15.89
N LYS A 22 -10.18 -7.03 -17.08
CA LYS A 22 -9.40 -8.07 -17.73
C LYS A 22 -8.23 -8.37 -16.80
N GLU A 23 -8.20 -9.57 -16.29
CA GLU A 23 -7.15 -10.02 -15.40
C GLU A 23 -5.76 -9.70 -15.99
N SER A 24 -4.85 -9.22 -15.16
CA SER A 24 -3.51 -8.84 -15.59
C SER A 24 -2.84 -10.00 -16.33
N PRO A 25 -2.12 -9.77 -17.46
CA PRO A 25 -1.39 -10.84 -18.18
C PRO A 25 -0.44 -11.63 -17.27
N LEU A 26 0.12 -10.98 -16.24
CA LEU A 26 0.99 -11.62 -15.25
C LEU A 26 0.22 -12.62 -14.38
N VAL A 27 -0.96 -12.26 -13.92
CA VAL A 27 -1.83 -13.12 -13.11
C VAL A 27 -2.34 -14.30 -13.95
N ASN A 28 -2.77 -14.06 -15.19
CA ASN A 28 -3.20 -15.11 -16.11
C ASN A 28 -2.08 -16.11 -16.38
N SER A 29 -0.90 -15.64 -16.70
CA SER A 29 0.27 -16.50 -16.95
C SER A 29 0.65 -17.32 -15.73
N PHE A 30 0.52 -16.74 -14.53
CA PHE A 30 0.74 -17.46 -13.29
C PHE A 30 -0.30 -18.57 -13.06
N HIS A 31 -1.59 -18.29 -13.28
CA HIS A 31 -2.64 -19.31 -13.17
C HIS A 31 -2.44 -20.45 -14.16
N GLU A 32 -2.06 -20.16 -15.41
CA GLU A 32 -1.70 -21.17 -16.40
C GLU A 32 -0.51 -22.01 -15.93
N HIS A 33 0.53 -21.37 -15.37
CA HIS A 33 1.69 -22.08 -14.83
C HIS A 33 1.30 -23.03 -13.68
N ILE A 34 0.49 -22.56 -12.72
CA ILE A 34 0.03 -23.39 -11.59
C ILE A 34 -0.82 -24.55 -12.09
N LYS A 35 -1.70 -24.33 -13.08
CA LYS A 35 -2.48 -25.40 -13.70
C LYS A 35 -1.56 -26.48 -14.32
N LEU A 36 -0.60 -26.07 -15.15
CA LEU A 36 0.36 -27.00 -15.77
C LEU A 36 1.19 -27.76 -14.72
N LYS A 37 1.62 -27.08 -13.66
CA LYS A 37 2.34 -27.71 -12.54
C LYS A 37 1.51 -28.79 -11.85
N ASN A 38 0.23 -28.53 -11.59
CA ASN A 38 -0.67 -29.47 -10.93
C ASN A 38 -1.09 -30.65 -11.82
N GLU A 39 -1.17 -30.43 -13.14
CA GLU A 39 -1.48 -31.47 -14.13
C GLU A 39 -0.24 -32.31 -14.51
N SER A 40 0.95 -31.87 -14.15
CA SER A 40 2.21 -32.56 -14.46
C SER A 40 2.37 -33.84 -13.62
N ASN A 41 2.73 -34.93 -14.26
CA ASN A 41 3.12 -36.18 -13.59
C ASN A 41 4.59 -36.15 -13.07
N ILE A 42 5.29 -35.04 -13.29
CA ILE A 42 6.69 -34.85 -12.87
C ILE A 42 6.69 -33.96 -11.63
N HIS A 43 6.97 -34.55 -10.48
CA HIS A 43 7.16 -33.81 -9.24
C HIS A 43 8.64 -33.56 -9.04
N LEU A 44 9.07 -32.32 -9.23
CA LEU A 44 10.43 -31.87 -8.95
C LEU A 44 10.43 -30.99 -7.71
N ASP A 45 11.19 -31.40 -6.71
CA ASP A 45 11.43 -30.58 -5.54
C ASP A 45 12.62 -29.66 -5.78
N TRP A 46 12.44 -28.38 -5.46
CA TRP A 46 13.53 -27.41 -5.51
C TRP A 46 14.38 -27.57 -4.25
N ILE A 47 15.68 -27.79 -4.44
CA ILE A 47 16.67 -27.78 -3.36
C ILE A 47 17.40 -26.46 -3.40
N SER A 48 17.33 -25.67 -2.33
CA SER A 48 18.10 -24.44 -2.21
C SER A 48 19.59 -24.77 -2.07
N LEU A 49 20.37 -24.38 -3.04
CA LEU A 49 21.84 -24.52 -3.03
C LEU A 49 22.54 -23.27 -2.46
N GLY A 50 21.78 -22.28 -2.01
CA GLY A 50 22.27 -20.96 -1.60
C GLY A 50 22.36 -19.96 -2.78
N PRO A 51 22.87 -18.75 -2.57
CA PRO A 51 23.41 -18.26 -1.29
C PRO A 51 22.34 -18.12 -0.23
N VAL A 52 22.73 -18.26 1.02
CA VAL A 52 21.86 -18.11 2.20
C VAL A 52 21.54 -16.64 2.47
N LEU A 53 22.23 -15.71 1.80
CA LEU A 53 22.05 -14.27 1.94
C LEU A 53 21.12 -13.76 0.86
N ASN A 54 20.02 -13.16 1.28
CA ASN A 54 19.13 -12.40 0.40
C ASN A 54 19.65 -10.95 0.30
N SER A 55 19.78 -10.42 -0.91
CA SER A 55 20.26 -9.07 -1.16
C SER A 55 19.15 -8.10 -1.56
N ALA A 56 17.89 -8.46 -1.36
CA ALA A 56 16.75 -7.59 -1.62
C ALA A 56 16.60 -6.49 -0.55
N ARG A 57 15.94 -5.39 -0.91
CA ARG A 57 15.60 -4.33 0.04
C ARG A 57 14.44 -4.78 0.93
N VAL A 58 14.57 -4.56 2.23
CA VAL A 58 13.45 -4.67 3.16
C VAL A 58 12.55 -3.44 2.96
N GLU A 59 11.30 -3.67 2.66
CA GLU A 59 10.28 -2.62 2.53
C GLU A 59 9.47 -2.49 3.81
N SER A 60 9.11 -3.61 4.46
CA SER A 60 8.31 -3.59 5.68
C SER A 60 8.70 -4.72 6.64
N ILE A 61 8.58 -4.46 7.93
CA ILE A 61 8.76 -5.43 9.01
C ILE A 61 7.55 -5.31 9.94
N GLN A 62 6.91 -6.44 10.22
CA GLN A 62 5.81 -6.52 11.17
C GLN A 62 6.11 -7.54 12.26
N VAL A 63 5.76 -7.20 13.50
CA VAL A 63 5.90 -8.08 14.66
C VAL A 63 4.51 -8.34 15.24
N ASP A 64 4.19 -9.57 15.52
CA ASP A 64 2.99 -9.90 16.26
C ASP A 64 3.14 -9.43 17.72
N GLU A 65 2.44 -8.38 18.11
CA GLU A 65 2.52 -7.80 19.45
C GLU A 65 2.11 -8.78 20.55
N LYS A 66 1.21 -9.74 20.23
CA LYS A 66 0.77 -10.78 21.19
C LYS A 66 1.76 -11.92 21.31
N ASN A 67 2.54 -12.17 20.27
CA ASN A 67 3.57 -13.19 20.22
C ASN A 67 4.84 -12.64 19.52
N PRO A 68 5.67 -11.83 20.19
CA PRO A 68 6.81 -11.13 19.58
C PRO A 68 7.88 -12.05 18.97
N GLY A 69 7.84 -13.34 19.26
CA GLY A 69 8.65 -14.35 18.56
C GLY A 69 8.26 -14.55 17.10
N THR A 70 7.05 -14.11 16.73
CA THR A 70 6.54 -14.16 15.35
C THR A 70 6.76 -12.81 14.68
N MET A 71 7.53 -12.82 13.60
CA MET A 71 7.85 -11.63 12.80
C MET A 71 7.71 -11.94 11.32
N TYR A 72 7.41 -10.91 10.56
CA TYR A 72 7.30 -10.94 9.11
C TYR A 72 8.22 -9.89 8.50
N VAL A 73 8.93 -10.26 7.45
CA VAL A 73 9.81 -9.34 6.71
C VAL A 73 9.47 -9.41 5.24
N ALA A 74 9.06 -8.26 4.70
CA ALA A 74 8.70 -8.09 3.30
C ALA A 74 9.84 -7.45 2.53
N PHE A 75 10.13 -7.98 1.35
CA PHE A 75 11.20 -7.51 0.48
C PHE A 75 10.63 -7.01 -0.84
N GLY A 76 11.16 -5.90 -1.33
CA GLY A 76 10.75 -5.29 -2.59
C GLY A 76 10.97 -6.18 -3.83
N SER A 77 11.86 -7.17 -3.73
CA SER A 77 12.13 -8.14 -4.80
C SER A 77 12.57 -9.51 -4.27
N GLY A 78 12.13 -9.88 -3.08
CA GLY A 78 12.62 -11.06 -2.38
C GLY A 78 11.58 -11.81 -1.56
N ASN A 79 10.30 -11.66 -1.86
CA ASN A 79 9.22 -12.38 -1.22
C ASN A 79 8.89 -11.87 0.21
N LEU A 80 7.99 -12.57 0.89
CA LEU A 80 7.60 -12.39 2.27
C LEU A 80 8.11 -13.56 3.11
N TRP A 81 8.79 -13.24 4.19
CA TRP A 81 9.39 -14.22 5.09
C TRP A 81 8.80 -14.13 6.49
N LYS A 82 8.56 -15.28 7.09
CA LYS A 82 8.03 -15.43 8.45
C LYS A 82 9.02 -16.18 9.34
N THR A 83 9.19 -15.71 10.56
CA THR A 83 9.78 -16.44 11.67
C THR A 83 8.77 -16.61 12.79
N VAL A 84 8.88 -17.67 13.58
CA VAL A 84 8.08 -17.92 14.80
C VAL A 84 8.96 -18.14 16.02
N ASN A 85 10.27 -17.87 15.89
CA ASN A 85 11.27 -18.19 16.91
C ASN A 85 12.35 -17.11 17.03
N ASN A 86 11.93 -15.83 17.04
CA ASN A 86 12.80 -14.65 17.16
C ASN A 86 13.87 -14.55 16.06
N GLY A 87 13.59 -14.98 14.85
CA GLY A 87 14.51 -14.88 13.73
C GLY A 87 15.59 -15.96 13.65
N ILE A 88 15.52 -17.02 14.48
CA ILE A 88 16.46 -18.14 14.42
C ILE A 88 16.30 -18.90 13.10
N THR A 89 15.05 -19.10 12.65
CA THR A 89 14.74 -19.66 11.34
C THR A 89 13.69 -18.82 10.62
N TRP A 90 13.78 -18.76 9.30
CA TRP A 90 12.88 -18.03 8.42
C TRP A 90 12.33 -18.95 7.35
N LYS A 91 11.04 -18.80 7.07
CA LYS A 91 10.34 -19.52 6.00
C LYS A 91 9.73 -18.53 5.04
N PRO A 92 9.93 -18.65 3.72
CA PRO A 92 9.17 -17.87 2.74
C PRO A 92 7.72 -18.35 2.73
N ILE A 93 6.78 -17.43 2.65
CA ILE A 93 5.34 -17.73 2.77
C ILE A 93 4.49 -17.14 1.65
N PHE A 94 5.09 -16.52 0.64
CA PHE A 94 4.38 -15.87 -0.47
C PHE A 94 4.88 -16.32 -1.86
N GLU A 95 5.62 -17.45 -1.94
CA GLU A 95 6.29 -17.96 -3.15
C GLU A 95 5.32 -18.39 -4.26
N ASN A 96 4.11 -18.81 -3.87
CA ASN A 96 3.09 -19.28 -4.78
C ASN A 96 2.12 -18.15 -5.17
N GLN A 97 2.62 -16.92 -5.26
CA GLN A 97 1.85 -15.76 -5.73
C GLN A 97 2.49 -15.16 -6.98
N PRO A 98 1.71 -14.48 -7.85
CA PRO A 98 2.20 -14.01 -9.14
C PRO A 98 3.20 -12.85 -9.07
N SER A 99 3.38 -12.21 -7.92
CA SER A 99 4.41 -11.19 -7.69
C SER A 99 5.27 -11.53 -6.50
N LEU A 100 6.60 -11.40 -6.66
CA LEU A 100 7.57 -11.53 -5.58
C LEU A 100 7.97 -10.18 -4.97
N GLY A 101 7.56 -9.08 -5.59
CA GLY A 101 7.79 -7.73 -5.09
C GLY A 101 6.71 -7.35 -4.10
N ILE A 102 7.09 -7.04 -2.87
CA ILE A 102 6.18 -6.56 -1.84
C ILE A 102 6.46 -5.07 -1.61
N GLY A 103 5.40 -4.27 -1.58
CA GLY A 103 5.48 -2.85 -1.23
C GLY A 103 5.29 -2.64 0.27
N ASP A 104 4.29 -3.31 0.84
CA ASP A 104 4.05 -3.28 2.29
C ASP A 104 3.29 -4.51 2.79
N ILE A 105 3.35 -4.72 4.10
CA ILE A 105 2.58 -5.73 4.82
C ILE A 105 2.00 -5.11 6.10
N ALA A 106 0.75 -5.43 6.43
CA ALA A 106 0.13 -5.04 7.67
C ALA A 106 -0.53 -6.22 8.38
N LEU A 107 -0.26 -6.36 9.67
CA LEU A 107 -1.02 -7.24 10.56
C LEU A 107 -2.22 -6.46 11.09
N ALA A 108 -3.39 -7.10 11.16
CA ALA A 108 -4.53 -6.49 11.83
C ALA A 108 -4.29 -6.43 13.35
N PRO A 109 -4.31 -5.24 13.98
CA PRO A 109 -3.98 -5.11 15.41
C PRO A 109 -4.91 -5.91 16.32
N SER A 110 -6.17 -6.08 15.92
CA SER A 110 -7.16 -6.87 16.67
C SER A 110 -6.94 -8.38 16.56
N ASN A 111 -6.38 -8.85 15.43
CA ASN A 111 -6.12 -10.26 15.17
C ASN A 111 -4.93 -10.44 14.21
N SER A 112 -3.77 -10.81 14.74
CA SER A 112 -2.51 -10.98 13.98
C SER A 112 -2.51 -12.14 12.96
N ASP A 113 -3.52 -13.04 12.99
CA ASP A 113 -3.70 -14.06 11.95
C ASP A 113 -4.23 -13.44 10.65
N ILE A 114 -4.84 -12.24 10.71
CA ILE A 114 -5.30 -11.50 9.55
C ILE A 114 -4.16 -10.59 9.08
N ILE A 115 -3.70 -10.84 7.86
CA ILE A 115 -2.57 -10.17 7.25
C ILE A 115 -2.98 -9.61 5.89
N TYR A 116 -2.59 -8.38 5.60
CA TYR A 116 -2.73 -7.75 4.29
C TYR A 116 -1.36 -7.54 3.67
N VAL A 117 -1.24 -7.87 2.40
CA VAL A 117 -0.02 -7.68 1.60
C VAL A 117 -0.33 -6.85 0.37
N GLY A 118 0.39 -5.76 0.22
CA GLY A 118 0.40 -4.94 -0.98
C GLY A 118 1.61 -5.27 -1.83
N THR A 119 1.39 -5.65 -3.08
CA THR A 119 2.46 -6.03 -3.98
C THR A 119 3.01 -4.87 -4.78
N GLY A 120 4.22 -5.06 -5.34
CA GLY A 120 4.94 -4.06 -6.11
C GLY A 120 5.88 -3.22 -5.24
N GLU A 121 7.16 -3.25 -5.60
CA GLU A 121 8.22 -2.57 -4.87
C GLU A 121 7.98 -1.06 -4.77
N SER A 122 7.77 -0.54 -3.55
CA SER A 122 7.49 0.88 -3.29
C SER A 122 8.77 1.71 -3.20
N LEU A 123 9.49 1.86 -4.32
CA LEU A 123 10.75 2.59 -4.35
C LEU A 123 10.62 4.04 -3.89
N LYS A 124 11.52 4.47 -3.02
CA LYS A 124 11.67 5.86 -2.57
C LYS A 124 12.18 6.80 -3.68
N LYS A 125 12.61 6.26 -4.81
CA LYS A 125 13.01 7.00 -6.00
C LYS A 125 12.85 6.10 -7.22
N ALA A 126 12.18 6.59 -8.28
CA ALA A 126 12.12 5.90 -9.56
C ALA A 126 13.54 5.57 -10.04
N ARG A 127 13.81 4.28 -10.26
CA ARG A 127 15.04 3.75 -10.84
C ARG A 127 14.72 3.13 -12.18
N ASN A 128 15.72 2.68 -12.90
CA ASN A 128 15.51 2.01 -14.19
C ASN A 128 14.86 0.62 -14.05
N PHE A 129 14.72 0.14 -12.82
CA PHE A 129 14.17 -1.16 -12.50
C PHE A 129 13.38 -1.11 -11.19
N THR A 130 12.20 -1.72 -11.17
CA THR A 130 11.37 -2.00 -10.00
C THR A 130 10.49 -3.23 -10.29
N MET A 131 10.16 -4.01 -9.27
CA MET A 131 9.26 -5.14 -9.41
C MET A 131 7.81 -4.65 -9.39
N PRO A 132 7.02 -4.89 -10.45
CA PRO A 132 5.60 -4.57 -10.45
C PRO A 132 4.84 -5.53 -9.53
N GLY A 133 3.74 -5.03 -8.98
CA GLY A 133 2.79 -5.80 -8.22
C GLY A 133 1.58 -6.26 -9.05
N THR A 134 0.74 -7.03 -8.41
CA THR A 134 -0.51 -7.57 -8.94
C THR A 134 -1.70 -7.28 -8.01
N GLY A 135 -1.58 -6.21 -7.19
CA GLY A 135 -2.64 -5.78 -6.30
C GLY A 135 -2.46 -6.23 -4.87
N MET A 136 -3.58 -6.39 -4.18
CA MET A 136 -3.69 -6.71 -2.77
C MET A 136 -3.98 -8.19 -2.53
N TYR A 137 -3.41 -8.70 -1.45
CA TYR A 137 -3.64 -10.06 -0.97
C TYR A 137 -3.96 -10.04 0.52
N SER A 138 -4.76 -11.01 0.97
CA SER A 138 -5.04 -11.22 2.39
C SER A 138 -4.82 -12.67 2.81
N SER A 139 -4.51 -12.85 4.07
CA SER A 139 -4.50 -14.14 4.76
C SER A 139 -5.33 -14.01 6.03
N THR A 140 -6.00 -15.08 6.42
CA THR A 140 -6.75 -15.19 7.68
C THR A 140 -6.18 -16.24 8.62
N ASN A 141 -5.00 -16.80 8.28
CA ASN A 141 -4.36 -17.89 8.99
C ASN A 141 -2.83 -17.68 9.16
N GLY A 142 -2.44 -16.41 9.37
CA GLY A 142 -1.06 -16.06 9.66
C GLY A 142 -0.10 -16.27 8.48
N GLY A 143 -0.62 -16.24 7.25
CA GLY A 143 0.17 -16.35 6.01
C GLY A 143 0.34 -17.78 5.50
N ASP A 144 -0.41 -18.75 6.00
CA ASP A 144 -0.37 -20.12 5.49
C ASP A 144 -1.06 -20.25 4.13
N THR A 145 -2.12 -19.45 3.90
CA THR A 145 -2.81 -19.33 2.60
C THR A 145 -3.11 -17.86 2.30
N TRP A 146 -3.22 -17.55 1.01
CA TRP A 146 -3.41 -16.19 0.50
C TRP A 146 -4.57 -16.14 -0.49
N GLU A 147 -5.39 -15.10 -0.38
CA GLU A 147 -6.45 -14.75 -1.33
C GLU A 147 -6.11 -13.41 -1.98
N HIS A 148 -6.25 -13.34 -3.31
CA HIS A 148 -6.15 -12.09 -4.04
C HIS A 148 -7.44 -11.30 -3.86
N ILE A 149 -7.33 -10.05 -3.39
CA ILE A 149 -8.46 -9.22 -2.97
C ILE A 149 -8.59 -7.92 -3.79
N GLY A 150 -8.07 -7.89 -5.02
CA GLY A 150 -8.26 -6.80 -5.97
C GLY A 150 -7.10 -5.82 -6.08
N LEU A 151 -7.37 -4.66 -6.68
CA LEU A 151 -6.41 -3.60 -7.01
C LEU A 151 -5.29 -4.06 -7.96
N GLU A 152 -5.61 -4.88 -8.96
CA GLU A 152 -4.63 -5.53 -9.87
C GLU A 152 -3.75 -4.53 -10.60
N ASP A 153 -4.30 -3.39 -11.02
CA ASP A 153 -3.56 -2.35 -11.77
C ASP A 153 -2.98 -1.26 -10.85
N SER A 154 -2.81 -1.55 -9.56
CA SER A 154 -2.14 -0.66 -8.61
C SER A 154 -0.62 -0.56 -8.84
N TRP A 155 -0.01 -1.58 -9.38
CA TRP A 155 1.42 -1.76 -9.71
C TRP A 155 2.37 -1.59 -8.52
N HIS A 156 2.21 -0.54 -7.72
CA HIS A 156 3.08 -0.26 -6.57
C HIS A 156 2.22 0.22 -5.40
N ILE A 157 2.17 -0.58 -4.37
CA ILE A 157 1.50 -0.23 -3.12
C ILE A 157 2.53 0.34 -2.16
N GLY A 158 2.24 1.52 -1.59
CA GLY A 158 3.16 2.25 -0.73
C GLY A 158 3.07 1.84 0.72
N GLU A 159 1.86 1.89 1.26
CA GLU A 159 1.59 1.63 2.69
C GLU A 159 0.18 1.07 2.85
N ILE A 160 0.00 0.20 3.86
CA ILE A 160 -1.27 -0.39 4.25
C ILE A 160 -1.54 -0.02 5.71
N SER A 161 -2.70 0.54 5.98
CA SER A 161 -3.11 0.89 7.34
C SER A 161 -4.42 0.20 7.68
N VAL A 162 -4.38 -0.69 8.68
CA VAL A 162 -5.54 -1.45 9.15
C VAL A 162 -6.14 -0.75 10.36
N HIS A 163 -7.46 -0.67 10.41
CA HIS A 163 -8.18 -0.10 11.54
C HIS A 163 -7.87 -0.87 12.84
N PRO A 164 -7.61 -0.19 13.96
CA PRO A 164 -7.08 -0.82 15.18
C PRO A 164 -7.99 -1.89 15.81
N THR A 165 -9.30 -1.80 15.63
CA THR A 165 -10.25 -2.73 16.26
C THR A 165 -11.12 -3.51 15.27
N ASN A 166 -11.21 -3.07 14.00
CA ASN A 166 -11.96 -3.76 12.96
C ASN A 166 -11.04 -4.16 11.81
N PRO A 167 -10.66 -5.44 11.69
CA PRO A 167 -9.71 -5.88 10.68
C PRO A 167 -10.22 -5.75 9.24
N ASP A 168 -11.54 -5.62 9.05
CA ASP A 168 -12.15 -5.50 7.72
C ASP A 168 -12.06 -4.09 7.13
N ILE A 169 -11.69 -3.08 7.96
CA ILE A 169 -11.46 -1.71 7.50
C ILE A 169 -9.98 -1.51 7.25
N VAL A 170 -9.64 -1.30 5.98
CA VAL A 170 -8.25 -1.12 5.53
C VAL A 170 -8.16 0.03 4.54
N LEU A 171 -7.14 0.86 4.72
CA LEU A 171 -6.76 1.88 3.74
C LEU A 171 -5.42 1.53 3.11
N VAL A 172 -5.31 1.82 1.82
CA VAL A 172 -4.14 1.46 1.01
C VAL A 172 -3.68 2.65 0.20
N SER A 173 -2.39 2.95 0.30
CA SER A 173 -1.68 3.94 -0.51
C SER A 173 -1.24 3.31 -1.82
N VAL A 174 -1.72 3.84 -2.95
CA VAL A 174 -1.36 3.37 -4.29
C VAL A 174 -0.53 4.41 -5.01
N LEU A 175 0.72 4.04 -5.33
CA LEU A 175 1.64 4.85 -6.13
C LEU A 175 1.33 4.76 -7.64
N GLY A 176 0.78 3.63 -8.08
CA GLY A 176 0.50 3.37 -9.49
C GLY A 176 1.75 3.11 -10.32
N HIS A 177 1.68 3.32 -11.63
CA HIS A 177 2.79 3.16 -12.55
C HIS A 177 3.81 4.30 -12.41
N PHE A 178 5.09 3.98 -12.17
CA PHE A 178 6.10 5.02 -11.96
C PHE A 178 6.46 5.82 -13.22
N TRP A 179 6.31 5.23 -14.41
CA TRP A 179 6.78 5.83 -15.68
C TRP A 179 5.66 6.19 -16.65
N SER A 180 4.41 6.05 -16.23
CA SER A 180 3.25 6.44 -17.03
C SER A 180 2.16 7.01 -16.16
N LYS A 181 1.24 7.74 -16.76
CA LYS A 181 -0.01 8.15 -16.15
C LYS A 181 -0.85 6.94 -15.80
N ASN A 182 -1.55 7.00 -14.67
CA ASN A 182 -2.38 5.91 -14.19
C ASN A 182 -3.53 6.46 -13.34
N VAL A 183 -4.76 6.07 -13.65
CA VAL A 183 -5.97 6.53 -12.96
C VAL A 183 -6.18 5.82 -11.61
N ASN A 184 -5.45 4.73 -11.36
CA ASN A 184 -5.56 3.94 -10.13
C ASN A 184 -4.64 4.44 -9.01
N ARG A 185 -4.04 5.62 -9.16
CA ARG A 185 -3.22 6.26 -8.13
C ARG A 185 -4.10 6.87 -7.05
N GLY A 186 -3.63 6.90 -5.81
CA GLY A 186 -4.32 7.56 -4.70
C GLY A 186 -4.54 6.67 -3.49
N ILE A 187 -5.64 6.87 -2.78
CA ILE A 187 -6.01 6.08 -1.61
C ILE A 187 -7.25 5.25 -1.90
N TYR A 188 -7.18 3.99 -1.54
CA TYR A 188 -8.31 3.08 -1.57
C TYR A 188 -8.68 2.65 -0.15
N LYS A 189 -9.98 2.45 0.09
CA LYS A 189 -10.55 1.99 1.36
C LYS A 189 -11.44 0.78 1.10
N THR A 190 -11.30 -0.24 1.92
CA THR A 190 -12.29 -1.31 2.07
C THR A 190 -12.91 -1.25 3.46
N GLU A 191 -14.15 -1.75 3.57
CA GLU A 191 -14.87 -1.90 4.82
C GLU A 191 -15.39 -3.34 5.01
N ASP A 192 -14.99 -4.24 4.11
CA ASP A 192 -15.45 -5.63 4.03
C ASP A 192 -14.30 -6.64 3.83
N GLY A 193 -13.08 -6.28 4.27
CA GLY A 193 -11.90 -7.14 4.22
C GLY A 193 -11.32 -7.31 2.82
N GLY A 194 -11.59 -6.36 1.92
CA GLY A 194 -11.06 -6.35 0.56
C GLY A 194 -11.97 -6.96 -0.50
N LYS A 195 -13.22 -7.34 -0.15
CA LYS A 195 -14.20 -7.83 -1.13
C LYS A 195 -14.63 -6.72 -2.08
N SER A 196 -14.63 -5.48 -1.61
CA SER A 196 -14.86 -4.28 -2.42
C SER A 196 -13.92 -3.14 -2.01
N TRP A 197 -13.57 -2.27 -2.96
CA TRP A 197 -12.69 -1.12 -2.75
C TRP A 197 -13.33 0.17 -3.24
N LYS A 198 -13.27 1.21 -2.41
CA LYS A 198 -13.65 2.58 -2.77
C LYS A 198 -12.38 3.39 -3.03
N HIS A 199 -12.33 4.14 -4.12
CA HIS A 199 -11.27 5.13 -4.39
C HIS A 199 -11.62 6.42 -3.63
N VAL A 200 -11.07 6.60 -2.42
CA VAL A 200 -11.50 7.66 -1.48
C VAL A 200 -10.68 8.95 -1.59
N LEU A 201 -9.48 8.90 -2.18
CA LEU A 201 -8.70 10.09 -2.50
C LEU A 201 -8.00 9.91 -3.86
N TYR A 202 -8.48 10.66 -4.84
CA TYR A 202 -7.89 10.77 -6.17
C TYR A 202 -7.63 12.24 -6.49
N ILE A 203 -6.45 12.56 -6.96
CA ILE A 203 -6.08 13.92 -7.36
C ILE A 203 -6.00 14.00 -8.88
N ASP A 204 -5.09 13.27 -9.49
CA ASP A 204 -4.92 13.16 -10.93
C ASP A 204 -4.09 11.91 -11.31
N GLU A 205 -3.91 11.68 -12.61
CA GLU A 205 -3.18 10.53 -13.16
C GLU A 205 -1.68 10.52 -12.83
N ASN A 206 -1.10 11.60 -12.29
CA ASN A 206 0.31 11.72 -11.96
C ASN A 206 0.56 11.66 -10.45
N THR A 207 -0.50 11.80 -9.61
CA THR A 207 -0.37 11.93 -8.16
C THR A 207 -0.80 10.64 -7.46
N GLY A 208 0.17 9.88 -6.97
CA GLY A 208 -0.05 8.68 -6.17
C GLY A 208 0.12 8.94 -4.68
N SER A 209 -0.20 7.93 -3.87
CA SER A 209 0.07 7.96 -2.43
C SER A 209 1.17 6.98 -2.08
N ASN A 210 2.09 7.38 -1.19
CA ASN A 210 3.18 6.51 -0.74
C ASN A 210 3.11 6.15 0.74
N ASP A 211 2.32 6.86 1.52
CA ASP A 211 2.22 6.62 2.96
C ASP A 211 0.84 7.02 3.47
N ILE A 212 0.30 6.24 4.42
CA ILE A 212 -0.97 6.48 5.08
C ILE A 212 -0.93 5.94 6.50
N VAL A 213 -1.39 6.72 7.46
CA VAL A 213 -1.43 6.33 8.87
C VAL A 213 -2.79 6.63 9.49
N ILE A 214 -3.37 5.61 10.13
CA ILE A 214 -4.57 5.73 10.95
C ILE A 214 -4.14 6.00 12.39
N SER A 215 -4.82 6.93 13.07
CA SER A 215 -4.57 7.13 14.49
C SER A 215 -5.17 6.02 15.34
N ASN A 216 -4.35 5.36 16.15
CA ASN A 216 -4.83 4.30 17.06
C ASN A 216 -5.81 4.80 18.13
N SER A 217 -5.63 6.04 18.59
CA SER A 217 -6.49 6.62 19.64
C SER A 217 -7.79 7.24 19.12
N ASN A 218 -7.85 7.54 17.81
CA ASN A 218 -9.05 8.00 17.12
C ASN A 218 -9.00 7.61 15.65
N PRO A 219 -9.53 6.45 15.25
CA PRO A 219 -9.43 5.92 13.89
C PRO A 219 -10.10 6.76 12.80
N GLU A 220 -10.99 7.69 13.18
CA GLU A 220 -11.56 8.66 12.24
C GLU A 220 -10.51 9.65 11.71
N VAL A 221 -9.39 9.81 12.45
CA VAL A 221 -8.29 10.70 12.07
C VAL A 221 -7.23 9.93 11.32
N ILE A 222 -7.05 10.29 10.05
CA ILE A 222 -6.12 9.64 9.12
C ILE A 222 -5.27 10.71 8.45
N TYR A 223 -4.00 10.42 8.26
CA TYR A 223 -3.09 11.26 7.48
C TYR A 223 -2.54 10.46 6.31
N ALA A 224 -2.47 11.09 5.14
CA ALA A 224 -1.93 10.47 3.93
C ALA A 224 -0.95 11.42 3.24
N SER A 225 0.09 10.86 2.64
CA SER A 225 1.02 11.60 1.82
C SER A 225 0.77 11.35 0.33
N MET A 226 0.58 12.41 -0.43
CA MET A 226 0.41 12.38 -1.87
C MET A 226 1.66 12.90 -2.56
N TRP A 227 2.08 12.20 -3.59
CA TRP A 227 3.26 12.55 -4.37
C TRP A 227 2.92 12.59 -5.87
N GLU A 228 2.95 13.79 -6.43
CA GLU A 228 2.85 14.00 -7.87
C GLU A 228 4.21 13.64 -8.49
N ASN A 229 4.30 12.41 -8.98
CA ASN A 229 5.51 11.86 -9.59
C ASN A 229 5.30 11.69 -11.10
N ASN A 230 5.73 12.69 -11.85
CA ASN A 230 6.07 12.49 -13.25
C ASN A 230 7.59 12.27 -13.30
N PRO A 231 8.16 11.32 -14.08
CA PRO A 231 9.56 10.91 -13.95
C PRO A 231 10.52 12.08 -13.72
N GLY A 232 11.01 12.19 -12.48
CA GLY A 232 11.99 13.19 -12.07
C GLY A 232 11.46 14.56 -11.62
N ILE A 233 10.14 14.80 -11.60
CA ILE A 233 9.56 16.12 -11.24
C ILE A 233 8.45 15.94 -10.22
N SER A 234 8.60 16.54 -9.04
CA SER A 234 7.52 16.69 -8.08
C SER A 234 6.60 17.85 -8.47
N GLY A 235 5.31 17.66 -8.31
CA GLY A 235 4.29 18.61 -8.74
C GLY A 235 3.60 19.39 -7.62
N LEU A 236 2.66 20.23 -8.00
CA LEU A 236 1.88 21.09 -7.09
C LEU A 236 0.93 20.29 -6.18
N ASN A 237 0.58 19.07 -6.56
CA ASN A 237 -0.36 18.21 -5.85
C ASN A 237 0.29 17.36 -4.77
N SER A 238 1.65 17.31 -4.72
CA SER A 238 2.35 16.71 -3.59
C SER A 238 1.98 17.39 -2.28
N GLY A 239 1.84 16.62 -1.20
CA GLY A 239 1.52 17.17 0.10
C GLY A 239 0.95 16.16 1.09
N ILE A 240 0.65 16.66 2.28
CA ILE A 240 -0.01 15.90 3.33
C ILE A 240 -1.50 16.20 3.28
N TYR A 241 -2.30 15.17 3.35
CA TYR A 241 -3.76 15.23 3.38
C TYR A 241 -4.24 14.59 4.68
N LYS A 242 -5.33 15.12 5.23
CA LYS A 242 -5.96 14.65 6.46
C LYS A 242 -7.42 14.33 6.22
N SER A 243 -7.87 13.24 6.78
CA SER A 243 -9.28 12.94 7.00
C SER A 243 -9.59 13.04 8.51
N SER A 244 -10.84 13.35 8.83
CA SER A 244 -11.38 13.37 10.19
C SER A 244 -12.68 12.58 10.30
N ASP A 245 -13.00 11.78 9.29
CA ASP A 245 -14.23 10.99 9.14
C ASP A 245 -13.93 9.59 8.56
N GLY A 246 -12.84 8.98 8.99
CA GLY A 246 -12.49 7.61 8.60
C GLY A 246 -12.07 7.45 7.15
N GLY A 247 -11.65 8.52 6.47
CA GLY A 247 -11.16 8.49 5.11
C GLY A 247 -12.20 8.82 4.04
N ASP A 248 -13.39 9.28 4.40
CA ASP A 248 -14.43 9.60 3.42
C ASP A 248 -14.22 10.98 2.78
N ASN A 249 -13.73 11.97 3.55
CA ASN A 249 -13.37 13.30 3.05
C ASN A 249 -11.94 13.69 3.45
N TRP A 250 -11.28 14.47 2.59
CA TRP A 250 -9.87 14.81 2.75
C TRP A 250 -9.61 16.30 2.56
N GLU A 251 -8.77 16.87 3.42
CA GLU A 251 -8.26 18.24 3.32
C GLU A 251 -6.74 18.25 3.13
N LYS A 252 -6.23 19.12 2.27
CA LYS A 252 -4.77 19.31 2.11
C LYS A 252 -4.23 20.23 3.19
N LEU A 253 -3.19 19.81 3.89
CA LEU A 253 -2.50 20.59 4.91
C LEU A 253 -1.35 21.39 4.28
N ILE A 254 -1.28 22.70 4.56
CA ILE A 254 -0.30 23.59 3.92
C ILE A 254 0.48 24.47 4.90
N ASN A 255 -0.05 24.73 6.08
CA ASN A 255 0.52 25.73 6.98
C ASN A 255 1.82 25.26 7.61
N GLY A 256 2.92 25.95 7.34
CA GLY A 256 4.26 25.67 7.89
C GLY A 256 4.99 24.52 7.18
N LEU A 257 4.45 23.98 6.09
CA LEU A 257 5.07 22.97 5.25
C LEU A 257 5.71 23.59 3.99
N PRO A 258 6.72 22.95 3.38
CA PRO A 258 7.08 23.23 2.00
C PRO A 258 5.86 23.06 1.08
N TYR A 259 5.82 23.74 -0.03
CA TYR A 259 4.66 23.67 -0.92
C TYR A 259 5.04 23.52 -2.40
N GLY A 260 4.12 22.98 -3.17
CA GLY A 260 4.22 22.87 -4.60
C GLY A 260 5.34 21.94 -5.04
N LYS A 261 6.06 22.31 -6.09
CA LYS A 261 7.17 21.52 -6.67
C LYS A 261 8.36 21.30 -5.73
N LYS A 262 8.35 21.92 -4.56
CA LYS A 262 9.39 21.75 -3.55
C LYS A 262 9.18 20.52 -2.66
N MET A 263 8.01 19.91 -2.69
CA MET A 263 7.67 18.78 -1.85
C MET A 263 7.80 17.47 -2.63
N GLY A 264 8.79 16.67 -2.27
CA GLY A 264 9.01 15.33 -2.79
C GLY A 264 8.22 14.26 -2.02
N ARG A 265 8.84 13.12 -1.76
CA ARG A 265 8.23 12.06 -0.94
C ARG A 265 8.12 12.47 0.52
N ILE A 266 7.09 11.91 1.16
CA ILE A 266 6.79 12.21 2.56
C ILE A 266 6.54 10.89 3.28
N GLY A 267 7.27 10.67 4.39
CA GLY A 267 6.96 9.63 5.36
C GLY A 267 6.19 10.23 6.54
N LEU A 268 5.22 9.53 7.08
CA LEU A 268 4.33 10.00 8.15
C LEU A 268 4.42 9.09 9.38
N ALA A 269 4.26 9.70 10.56
CA ALA A 269 4.08 8.97 11.80
C ALA A 269 3.15 9.74 12.74
N VAL A 270 2.07 9.11 13.17
CA VAL A 270 1.13 9.66 14.16
C VAL A 270 1.44 9.10 15.54
N SER A 271 1.36 9.93 16.57
CA SER A 271 1.54 9.47 17.94
C SER A 271 0.44 8.50 18.34
N TYR A 272 0.83 7.35 18.91
CA TYR A 272 -0.10 6.30 19.34
C TYR A 272 -1.24 6.80 20.23
N SER A 273 -0.91 7.67 21.22
CA SER A 273 -1.86 8.16 22.20
C SER A 273 -2.46 9.54 21.89
N ASN A 274 -1.99 10.23 20.83
CA ASN A 274 -2.46 11.59 20.53
C ASN A 274 -2.54 11.82 19.02
N PRO A 275 -3.76 11.80 18.42
CA PRO A 275 -3.97 11.96 16.99
C PRO A 275 -3.56 13.33 16.44
N ASN A 276 -3.42 14.34 17.32
CA ASN A 276 -3.00 15.68 16.92
C ASN A 276 -1.49 15.84 16.83
N LYS A 277 -0.71 14.86 17.31
CA LYS A 277 0.76 14.88 17.26
C LYS A 277 1.25 13.99 16.14
N VAL A 278 1.76 14.63 15.07
CA VAL A 278 2.22 13.96 13.86
C VAL A 278 3.61 14.45 13.50
N TYR A 279 4.42 13.54 12.98
CA TYR A 279 5.70 13.83 12.37
C TYR A 279 5.65 13.53 10.87
N ALA A 280 6.34 14.33 10.09
CA ALA A 280 6.50 14.14 8.65
C ALA A 280 7.98 14.28 8.28
N LEU A 281 8.55 13.25 7.66
CA LEU A 281 9.85 13.30 7.00
C LEU A 281 9.60 13.68 5.54
N ILE A 282 10.08 14.85 5.14
CA ILE A 282 9.80 15.44 3.82
C ILE A 282 11.10 15.56 3.03
N ASP A 283 11.09 15.08 1.78
CA ASP A 283 12.13 15.38 0.80
C ASP A 283 11.87 16.79 0.24
N ASN A 284 12.64 17.79 0.72
CA ASN A 284 12.51 19.18 0.30
C ASN A 284 13.38 19.44 -0.93
N LEU A 285 12.80 19.37 -2.11
CA LEU A 285 13.45 19.50 -3.40
C LEU A 285 14.01 20.91 -3.70
N SER A 286 13.78 21.90 -2.83
CA SER A 286 14.42 23.22 -2.94
C SER A 286 15.81 23.28 -2.33
N LYS A 287 16.20 22.24 -1.60
CA LYS A 287 17.49 22.13 -0.92
C LYS A 287 18.50 21.30 -1.71
N ASN A 288 19.77 21.40 -1.38
CA ASN A 288 20.79 20.47 -1.86
C ASN A 288 20.46 19.05 -1.39
N ARG A 289 20.86 18.05 -2.17
CA ARG A 289 20.50 16.64 -1.92
C ARG A 289 20.94 16.12 -0.54
N SER A 290 22.02 16.65 0.03
CA SER A 290 22.51 16.32 1.37
C SER A 290 21.68 16.93 2.51
N GLU A 291 20.85 17.93 2.21
CA GLU A 291 20.08 18.73 3.17
C GLU A 291 18.55 18.63 2.93
N ALA A 292 18.16 17.86 1.92
CA ALA A 292 16.77 17.80 1.45
C ALA A 292 15.83 17.07 2.43
N ALA A 293 16.36 16.17 3.28
CA ALA A 293 15.54 15.43 4.24
C ALA A 293 15.24 16.29 5.47
N GLU A 294 14.02 16.78 5.59
CA GLU A 294 13.57 17.63 6.69
C GLU A 294 12.46 16.95 7.51
N VAL A 295 12.56 17.06 8.84
CA VAL A 295 11.52 16.57 9.74
C VAL A 295 10.65 17.72 10.22
N TYR A 296 9.34 17.58 9.99
CA TYR A 296 8.32 18.49 10.48
C TYR A 296 7.47 17.81 11.55
N LYS A 297 6.92 18.62 12.44
CA LYS A 297 6.05 18.18 13.52
C LYS A 297 4.87 19.13 13.65
N THR A 298 3.70 18.56 13.87
CA THR A 298 2.52 19.25 14.37
C THR A 298 2.11 18.69 15.74
N ILE A 299 1.44 19.49 16.56
CA ILE A 299 0.82 19.10 17.85
C ILE A 299 -0.65 19.49 17.93
N ASP A 300 -1.18 20.07 16.87
CA ASP A 300 -2.55 20.61 16.77
C ASP A 300 -3.34 19.99 15.62
N GLY A 301 -2.97 18.78 15.22
CA GLY A 301 -3.67 18.02 14.21
C GLY A 301 -3.46 18.53 12.79
N GLY A 302 -2.30 19.17 12.52
CA GLY A 302 -1.93 19.64 11.19
C GLY A 302 -2.33 21.09 10.91
N LYS A 303 -2.88 21.83 11.86
CA LYS A 303 -3.21 23.26 11.69
C LYS A 303 -1.96 24.10 11.47
N LEU A 304 -0.85 23.74 12.15
CA LEU A 304 0.45 24.35 11.98
C LEU A 304 1.55 23.29 12.09
N TRP A 305 2.45 23.26 11.11
CA TRP A 305 3.64 22.43 11.11
C TRP A 305 4.89 23.28 11.39
N LYS A 306 5.82 22.72 12.13
CA LYS A 306 7.10 23.35 12.43
C LYS A 306 8.22 22.38 12.12
N ARG A 307 9.28 22.85 11.47
CA ARG A 307 10.51 22.09 11.28
C ARG A 307 11.14 21.83 12.66
N THR A 308 11.66 20.63 12.88
CA THR A 308 12.14 20.19 14.20
C THR A 308 13.61 20.49 14.45
N HIS A 309 14.35 20.90 13.42
CA HIS A 309 15.78 21.23 13.47
C HIS A 309 16.04 22.52 12.69
N GLU A 310 17.03 23.26 13.12
CA GLU A 310 17.59 24.42 12.42
C GLU A 310 18.80 23.96 11.61
N ASP A 311 19.13 24.69 10.52
CA ASP A 311 20.29 24.39 9.67
C ASP A 311 21.58 24.73 10.39
#